data_e9bfea53e6757eed4596e623d9319a24
#
_entry.id   e9bfea53e6757eed4596e623d9319a24
#
_cell.length_a   1.000
_cell.length_b   1.000
_cell.length_c   1.000
_cell.angle_alpha   90.00
_cell.angle_beta   90.00
_cell.angle_gamma   90.00
#
_symmetry.space_group_name_H-M   'P 1'
#
loop_
_entity.id
_entity.type
_entity.pdbx_description
1 polymer ?
#
loop_
_entity_poly.entity_id
_entity_poly.type
_entity_poly.pdbx_seq_one_letter_code
_entity_poly.pdbx_strand_id
1 'polypeptide(L)'
;MRKKHVIVIGAGAGGLAAAVELAAAGRAVTVLDAAPTVGGKMHQVRSGEHWIDAGPTVFTMRWVFDELFANAGAQFASRLPFKPVTTLARHWWTSGASMDLHADPQVTAADIAALAGSADAEGYLQLCRDSGHIFELLKMSFMAAPQPNPITLALRIGLSRLGEMLALRPHQTLWRALGDYLRDPRLRQLFARYATYVGSSPLKAPATLL
;
A
#
# COMPACT_ATOMS: atom_id res chain seq x y z
N MET A 1 33.90 -12.88 22.48
CA MET A 1 32.60 -12.53 23.11
C MET A 1 31.51 -13.48 22.59
N ARG A 2 30.72 -14.06 23.46
CA ARG A 2 29.60 -14.95 23.07
C ARG A 2 28.56 -14.11 22.33
N LYS A 3 28.24 -14.42 21.08
CA LYS A 3 27.18 -13.73 20.35
C LYS A 3 25.86 -13.89 21.12
N LYS A 4 25.16 -12.77 21.38
CA LYS A 4 23.83 -12.83 22.01
C LYS A 4 22.90 -13.57 21.08
N HIS A 5 22.27 -14.64 21.55
CA HIS A 5 21.27 -15.42 20.82
C HIS A 5 19.89 -14.79 21.00
N VAL A 6 19.15 -14.64 19.90
CA VAL A 6 17.81 -14.06 19.87
C VAL A 6 16.85 -15.12 19.31
N ILE A 7 15.70 -15.25 19.96
CA ILE A 7 14.61 -16.10 19.49
C ILE A 7 13.50 -15.19 18.95
N VAL A 8 13.11 -15.40 17.72
CA VAL A 8 11.98 -14.73 17.07
C VAL A 8 10.81 -15.72 17.02
N ILE A 9 9.68 -15.36 17.61
CA ILE A 9 8.47 -16.17 17.61
C ILE A 9 7.53 -15.65 16.51
N GLY A 10 7.26 -16.51 15.53
CA GLY A 10 6.46 -16.22 14.34
C GLY A 10 7.32 -15.99 13.10
N ALA A 11 7.15 -16.82 12.07
CA ALA A 11 7.83 -16.76 10.78
C ALA A 11 6.94 -16.11 9.70
N GLY A 12 6.07 -15.19 10.06
CA GLY A 12 5.38 -14.30 9.11
C GLY A 12 6.31 -13.18 8.64
N ALA A 13 5.81 -12.29 7.77
CA ALA A 13 6.61 -11.20 7.16
C ALA A 13 7.38 -10.37 8.20
N GLY A 14 6.73 -9.96 9.29
CA GLY A 14 7.36 -9.15 10.35
C GLY A 14 8.45 -9.92 11.11
N GLY A 15 8.18 -11.19 11.46
CA GLY A 15 9.17 -12.02 12.17
C GLY A 15 10.38 -12.36 11.31
N LEU A 16 10.16 -12.65 10.03
CA LEU A 16 11.25 -12.88 9.07
C LEU A 16 12.08 -11.62 8.83
N ALA A 17 11.44 -10.45 8.68
CA ALA A 17 12.15 -9.17 8.56
C ALA A 17 13.01 -8.89 9.80
N ALA A 18 12.45 -9.04 11.00
CA ALA A 18 13.21 -8.87 12.25
C ALA A 18 14.39 -9.87 12.36
N ALA A 19 14.19 -11.13 11.93
CA ALA A 19 15.25 -12.12 11.92
C ALA A 19 16.39 -11.76 10.96
N VAL A 20 16.07 -11.26 9.77
CA VAL A 20 17.05 -10.79 8.77
C VAL A 20 17.85 -9.63 9.34
N GLU A 21 17.22 -8.61 9.88
CA GLU A 21 17.89 -7.43 10.47
C GLU A 21 18.79 -7.83 11.64
N LEU A 22 18.34 -8.68 12.53
CA LEU A 22 19.13 -9.16 13.67
C LEU A 22 20.32 -10.00 13.20
N ALA A 23 20.15 -10.85 12.20
CA ALA A 23 21.24 -11.65 11.64
C ALA A 23 22.26 -10.78 10.93
N ALA A 24 21.82 -9.79 10.14
CA ALA A 24 22.68 -8.80 9.50
C ALA A 24 23.50 -7.99 10.53
N ALA A 25 22.89 -7.68 11.68
CA ALA A 25 23.58 -7.08 12.84
C ALA A 25 24.52 -8.05 13.61
N GLY A 26 24.76 -9.26 13.08
CA GLY A 26 25.70 -10.25 13.65
C GLY A 26 25.17 -11.03 14.83
N ARG A 27 23.86 -11.04 15.10
CA ARG A 27 23.23 -11.86 16.16
C ARG A 27 23.07 -13.29 15.69
N ALA A 28 23.13 -14.25 16.63
CA ALA A 28 22.64 -15.60 16.39
C ALA A 28 21.11 -15.58 16.53
N VAL A 29 20.39 -16.01 15.51
CA VAL A 29 18.91 -15.95 15.48
C VAL A 29 18.32 -17.32 15.27
N THR A 30 17.30 -17.66 16.07
CA THR A 30 16.43 -18.79 15.84
C THR A 30 15.01 -18.29 15.64
N VAL A 31 14.36 -18.72 14.56
CA VAL A 31 12.94 -18.41 14.29
C VAL A 31 12.12 -19.65 14.62
N LEU A 32 11.06 -19.47 15.40
CA LEU A 32 10.10 -20.52 15.76
C LEU A 32 8.72 -20.13 15.21
N ASP A 33 8.03 -21.08 14.61
CA ASP A 33 6.65 -20.91 14.17
C ASP A 33 5.81 -22.15 14.51
N ALA A 34 4.52 -21.95 14.75
CA ALA A 34 3.57 -23.03 14.99
C ALA A 34 3.17 -23.75 13.69
N ALA A 35 3.29 -23.08 12.55
CA ALA A 35 2.99 -23.64 11.23
C ALA A 35 4.19 -24.44 10.68
N PRO A 36 3.93 -25.47 9.85
CA PRO A 36 5.00 -26.26 9.22
C PRO A 36 5.78 -25.48 8.15
N THR A 37 5.25 -24.34 7.68
CA THR A 37 5.85 -23.50 6.66
C THR A 37 5.95 -22.06 7.11
N VAL A 38 6.97 -21.36 6.62
CA VAL A 38 7.13 -19.91 6.84
C VAL A 38 6.15 -19.12 5.96
N GLY A 39 5.92 -17.86 6.29
CA GLY A 39 5.09 -16.91 5.51
C GLY A 39 3.91 -16.35 6.30
N GLY A 40 3.41 -17.06 7.31
CA GLY A 40 2.26 -16.63 8.12
C GLY A 40 1.00 -16.45 7.27
N LYS A 41 0.50 -15.23 7.14
CA LYS A 41 -0.66 -14.92 6.28
C LYS A 41 -0.37 -15.04 4.78
N MET A 42 0.89 -15.02 4.36
CA MET A 42 1.31 -15.31 2.98
C MET A 42 1.50 -16.82 2.84
N HIS A 43 0.43 -17.52 2.58
CA HIS A 43 0.44 -18.98 2.44
C HIS A 43 -0.40 -19.42 1.23
N GLN A 44 -0.22 -20.65 0.84
CA GLN A 44 -1.00 -21.28 -0.22
C GLN A 44 -1.90 -22.36 0.38
N VAL A 45 -3.04 -22.55 -0.23
CA VAL A 45 -3.95 -23.67 0.05
C VAL A 45 -4.04 -24.59 -1.16
N ARG A 46 -4.14 -25.87 -0.92
CA ARG A 46 -4.31 -26.85 -1.98
C ARG A 46 -5.79 -27.02 -2.33
N SER A 47 -6.10 -26.94 -3.62
CA SER A 47 -7.44 -27.25 -4.16
C SER A 47 -7.30 -28.26 -5.29
N GLY A 48 -7.58 -29.52 -5.00
CA GLY A 48 -7.32 -30.63 -5.92
C GLY A 48 -5.82 -30.76 -6.20
N GLU A 49 -5.41 -30.63 -7.46
CA GLU A 49 -3.99 -30.67 -7.89
C GLU A 49 -3.33 -29.29 -7.94
N HIS A 50 -4.07 -28.20 -7.69
CA HIS A 50 -3.59 -26.83 -7.81
C HIS A 50 -3.29 -26.22 -6.45
N TRP A 51 -2.26 -25.33 -6.41
CA TRP A 51 -1.97 -24.45 -5.30
C TRP A 51 -2.55 -23.07 -5.57
N ILE A 52 -3.26 -22.51 -4.60
CA ILE A 52 -3.91 -21.20 -4.69
C ILE A 52 -3.34 -20.33 -3.58
N ASP A 53 -2.89 -19.13 -3.94
CA ASP A 53 -2.48 -18.12 -2.96
C ASP A 53 -3.68 -17.69 -2.12
N ALA A 54 -3.57 -17.87 -0.79
CA ALA A 54 -4.64 -17.60 0.17
C ALA A 54 -4.30 -16.40 1.08
N GLY A 55 -3.28 -15.65 0.71
CA GLY A 55 -2.81 -14.47 1.45
C GLY A 55 -3.00 -13.17 0.69
N PRO A 56 -2.22 -12.14 1.03
CA PRO A 56 -2.21 -10.87 0.32
C PRO A 56 -1.87 -11.06 -1.16
N THR A 57 -2.68 -10.48 -2.04
CA THR A 57 -2.53 -10.58 -3.49
C THR A 57 -1.91 -9.33 -4.13
N VAL A 58 -1.69 -8.27 -3.33
CA VAL A 58 -1.15 -7.00 -3.79
C VAL A 58 0.21 -6.76 -3.16
N PHE A 59 1.22 -6.56 -4.01
CA PHE A 59 2.56 -6.20 -3.59
C PHE A 59 2.75 -4.69 -3.75
N THR A 60 3.01 -4.00 -2.64
CA THR A 60 3.21 -2.56 -2.59
C THR A 60 4.50 -2.22 -1.86
N MET A 61 4.94 -0.96 -1.96
CA MET A 61 6.09 -0.42 -1.22
C MET A 61 7.36 -1.29 -1.38
N ARG A 62 7.69 -1.64 -2.60
CA ARG A 62 8.86 -2.45 -2.93
C ARG A 62 10.14 -1.97 -2.26
N TRP A 63 10.30 -0.65 -2.11
CA TRP A 63 11.47 -0.02 -1.51
C TRP A 63 11.78 -0.53 -0.08
N VAL A 64 10.75 -0.95 0.69
CA VAL A 64 10.93 -1.54 2.03
C VAL A 64 11.67 -2.87 1.95
N PHE A 65 11.37 -3.67 0.94
CA PHE A 65 12.06 -4.94 0.72
C PHE A 65 13.45 -4.73 0.13
N ASP A 66 13.62 -3.77 -0.79
CA ASP A 66 14.93 -3.41 -1.33
C ASP A 66 15.88 -2.99 -0.20
N GLU A 67 15.43 -2.18 0.77
CA GLU A 67 16.18 -1.77 1.95
C GLU A 67 16.51 -2.94 2.88
N LEU A 68 15.53 -3.80 3.21
CA LEU A 68 15.72 -4.98 4.05
C LEU A 68 16.80 -5.91 3.46
N PHE A 69 16.75 -6.17 2.17
CA PHE A 69 17.73 -7.03 1.49
C PHE A 69 19.10 -6.36 1.40
N ALA A 70 19.16 -5.06 1.14
CA ALA A 70 20.40 -4.29 1.11
C ALA A 70 21.11 -4.32 2.48
N ASN A 71 20.38 -4.16 3.59
CA ASN A 71 20.90 -4.27 4.95
C ASN A 71 21.51 -5.65 5.23
N ALA A 72 20.98 -6.69 4.60
CA ALA A 72 21.51 -8.06 4.66
C ALA A 72 22.63 -8.36 3.63
N GLY A 73 23.09 -7.35 2.88
CA GLY A 73 24.12 -7.52 1.85
C GLY A 73 23.63 -8.23 0.58
N ALA A 74 22.32 -8.20 0.31
CA ALA A 74 21.70 -8.85 -0.84
C ALA A 74 20.91 -7.86 -1.70
N GLN A 75 20.51 -8.28 -2.89
CA GLN A 75 19.64 -7.51 -3.77
C GLN A 75 18.29 -8.21 -3.92
N PHE A 76 17.21 -7.55 -3.56
CA PHE A 76 15.86 -8.11 -3.63
C PHE A 76 15.49 -8.54 -5.06
N ALA A 77 15.75 -7.67 -6.05
CA ALA A 77 15.46 -7.94 -7.46
C ALA A 77 16.17 -9.19 -8.03
N SER A 78 17.32 -9.59 -7.46
CA SER A 78 18.02 -10.81 -7.90
C SER A 78 17.36 -12.09 -7.36
N ARG A 79 16.52 -11.97 -6.35
CA ARG A 79 15.81 -13.09 -5.71
C ARG A 79 14.40 -13.30 -6.26
N LEU A 80 13.75 -12.20 -6.65
CA LEU A 80 12.39 -12.19 -7.18
C LEU A 80 12.36 -11.35 -8.46
N PRO A 81 12.24 -11.97 -9.64
CA PRO A 81 12.07 -11.23 -10.88
C PRO A 81 10.68 -10.59 -10.91
N PHE A 82 10.64 -9.26 -11.03
CA PHE A 82 9.39 -8.50 -11.16
C PHE A 82 9.06 -8.26 -12.62
N LYS A 83 7.82 -8.56 -12.99
CA LYS A 83 7.29 -8.22 -14.31
C LYS A 83 6.36 -7.02 -14.16
N PRO A 84 6.66 -5.88 -14.78
CA PRO A 84 5.75 -4.74 -14.80
C PRO A 84 4.43 -5.10 -15.47
N VAL A 85 3.34 -4.61 -14.92
CA VAL A 85 1.99 -4.78 -15.47
C VAL A 85 1.51 -3.41 -15.94
N THR A 86 1.09 -3.30 -17.18
CA THR A 86 0.60 -2.05 -17.77
C THR A 86 -0.87 -1.80 -17.45
N THR A 87 -1.71 -2.84 -17.52
CA THR A 87 -3.12 -2.80 -17.10
C THR A 87 -3.24 -3.42 -15.72
N LEU A 88 -3.58 -2.61 -14.73
CA LEU A 88 -3.67 -3.02 -13.32
C LEU A 88 -4.95 -3.80 -13.01
N ALA A 89 -6.07 -3.35 -13.59
CA ALA A 89 -7.37 -3.96 -13.40
C ALA A 89 -8.34 -3.57 -14.51
N ARG A 90 -9.30 -4.46 -14.81
CA ARG A 90 -10.45 -4.18 -15.68
C ARG A 90 -11.70 -4.17 -14.83
N HIS A 91 -12.51 -3.14 -15.02
CA HIS A 91 -13.74 -2.93 -14.27
C HIS A 91 -14.95 -3.02 -15.19
N TRP A 92 -16.02 -3.62 -14.68
CA TRP A 92 -17.32 -3.71 -15.33
C TRP A 92 -18.40 -3.27 -14.37
N TRP A 93 -19.41 -2.62 -14.90
CA TRP A 93 -20.61 -2.23 -14.18
C TRP A 93 -21.83 -2.95 -14.75
N THR A 94 -22.86 -3.08 -13.95
CA THR A 94 -24.13 -3.73 -14.36
C THR A 94 -24.82 -3.04 -15.54
N SER A 95 -24.46 -1.79 -15.82
CA SER A 95 -24.90 -1.05 -17.02
C SER A 95 -24.27 -1.55 -18.32
N GLY A 96 -23.33 -2.50 -18.28
CA GLY A 96 -22.53 -2.94 -19.42
C GLY A 96 -21.30 -2.08 -19.71
N ALA A 97 -21.12 -0.96 -19.01
CA ALA A 97 -19.92 -0.13 -19.13
C ALA A 97 -18.68 -0.87 -18.57
N SER A 98 -17.53 -0.65 -19.19
CA SER A 98 -16.25 -1.17 -18.72
C SER A 98 -15.14 -0.12 -18.85
N MET A 99 -14.09 -0.26 -18.05
CA MET A 99 -12.92 0.61 -18.09
C MET A 99 -11.69 -0.14 -17.57
N ASP A 100 -10.53 0.10 -18.16
CA ASP A 100 -9.25 -0.37 -17.68
C ASP A 100 -8.58 0.68 -16.78
N LEU A 101 -7.99 0.21 -15.71
CA LEU A 101 -7.11 1.00 -14.85
C LEU A 101 -5.68 0.65 -15.21
N HIS A 102 -4.90 1.62 -15.65
CA HIS A 102 -3.53 1.45 -16.10
C HIS A 102 -2.52 1.94 -15.08
N ALA A 103 -1.28 1.43 -15.20
CA ALA A 103 -0.15 1.92 -14.39
C ALA A 103 0.22 3.36 -14.74
N ASP A 104 -0.01 3.77 -15.99
CA ASP A 104 0.15 5.15 -16.44
C ASP A 104 -1.14 5.95 -16.18
N PRO A 105 -1.09 7.00 -15.33
CA PRO A 105 -2.26 7.82 -15.05
C PRO A 105 -2.82 8.54 -16.29
N GLN A 106 -1.97 8.86 -17.29
CA GLN A 106 -2.44 9.54 -18.50
C GLN A 106 -3.31 8.61 -19.36
N VAL A 107 -2.92 7.34 -19.45
CA VAL A 107 -3.71 6.33 -20.17
C VAL A 107 -5.04 6.08 -19.46
N THR A 108 -5.02 5.97 -18.11
CA THR A 108 -6.25 5.86 -17.32
C THR A 108 -7.15 7.09 -17.49
N ALA A 109 -6.58 8.30 -17.53
CA ALA A 109 -7.35 9.51 -17.74
C ALA A 109 -8.04 9.54 -19.11
N ALA A 110 -7.41 9.00 -20.15
CA ALA A 110 -8.04 8.87 -21.47
C ALA A 110 -9.26 7.93 -21.43
N ASP A 111 -9.16 6.78 -20.72
CA ASP A 111 -10.27 5.86 -20.53
C ASP A 111 -11.40 6.48 -19.70
N ILE A 112 -11.04 7.27 -18.66
CA ILE A 112 -12.01 8.03 -17.87
C ILE A 112 -12.72 9.09 -18.74
N ALA A 113 -11.98 9.79 -19.60
CA ALA A 113 -12.58 10.77 -20.50
C ALA A 113 -13.60 10.13 -21.45
N ALA A 114 -13.31 8.93 -21.96
CA ALA A 114 -14.22 8.16 -22.79
C ALA A 114 -15.46 7.66 -22.03
N LEU A 115 -15.30 7.30 -20.76
CA LEU A 115 -16.38 6.76 -19.91
C LEU A 115 -17.29 7.85 -19.32
N ALA A 116 -16.69 8.96 -18.83
CA ALA A 116 -17.34 9.95 -17.96
C ALA A 116 -17.09 11.42 -18.37
N GLY A 117 -16.27 11.67 -19.37
CA GLY A 117 -15.96 13.00 -19.89
C GLY A 117 -14.66 13.60 -19.31
N SER A 118 -14.22 14.70 -19.94
CA SER A 118 -12.94 15.35 -19.65
C SER A 118 -12.83 15.89 -18.22
N ALA A 119 -13.94 16.37 -17.65
CA ALA A 119 -13.94 16.92 -16.30
C ALA A 119 -13.57 15.87 -15.24
N ASP A 120 -14.05 14.62 -15.36
CA ASP A 120 -13.67 13.53 -14.49
C ASP A 120 -12.23 13.04 -14.74
N ALA A 121 -11.76 13.08 -16.01
CA ALA A 121 -10.37 12.78 -16.34
C ALA A 121 -9.39 13.77 -15.71
N GLU A 122 -9.67 15.06 -15.78
CA GLU A 122 -8.89 16.13 -15.13
C GLU A 122 -8.93 15.97 -13.59
N GLY A 123 -10.11 15.70 -13.05
CA GLY A 123 -10.30 15.41 -11.62
C GLY A 123 -9.47 14.21 -11.16
N TYR A 124 -9.43 13.14 -11.95
CA TYR A 124 -8.59 11.97 -11.65
C TYR A 124 -7.10 12.31 -11.64
N LEU A 125 -6.62 13.08 -12.62
CA LEU A 125 -5.21 13.50 -12.64
C LEU A 125 -4.87 14.38 -11.44
N GLN A 126 -5.81 15.23 -10.99
CA GLN A 126 -5.63 16.02 -9.76
C GLN A 126 -5.62 15.09 -8.53
N LEU A 127 -6.53 14.12 -8.46
CA LEU A 127 -6.53 13.10 -7.40
C LEU A 127 -5.18 12.37 -7.32
N CYS A 128 -4.60 11.98 -8.44
CA CYS A 128 -3.29 11.32 -8.47
C CYS A 128 -2.18 12.23 -7.93
N ARG A 129 -2.17 13.52 -8.30
CA ARG A 129 -1.18 14.48 -7.78
C ARG A 129 -1.29 14.67 -6.27
N ASP A 130 -2.52 14.88 -5.78
CA ASP A 130 -2.77 15.13 -4.36
C ASP A 130 -2.49 13.87 -3.53
N SER A 131 -2.87 12.68 -4.01
CA SER A 131 -2.54 11.40 -3.37
C SER A 131 -1.04 11.17 -3.30
N GLY A 132 -0.30 11.48 -4.37
CA GLY A 132 1.16 11.41 -4.40
C GLY A 132 1.80 12.35 -3.36
N HIS A 133 1.29 13.57 -3.24
CA HIS A 133 1.75 14.52 -2.23
C HIS A 133 1.47 14.03 -0.80
N ILE A 134 0.28 13.53 -0.53
CA ILE A 134 -0.08 12.92 0.76
C ILE A 134 0.84 11.75 1.09
N PHE A 135 1.10 10.87 0.12
CA PHE A 135 1.99 9.72 0.28
C PHE A 135 3.41 10.18 0.67
N GLU A 136 4.01 11.11 -0.07
CA GLU A 136 5.36 11.58 0.25
C GLU A 136 5.44 12.29 1.61
N LEU A 137 4.39 13.02 2.01
CA LEU A 137 4.31 13.64 3.34
C LEU A 137 4.27 12.59 4.46
N LEU A 138 3.53 11.50 4.27
CA LEU A 138 3.32 10.46 5.28
C LEU A 138 4.39 9.37 5.26
N LYS A 139 5.09 9.17 4.15
CA LYS A 139 6.04 8.07 3.95
C LYS A 139 7.06 7.97 5.09
N MET A 140 7.80 9.03 5.34
CA MET A 140 8.84 9.01 6.38
C MET A 140 8.31 9.40 7.77
N SER A 141 7.29 10.23 7.84
CA SER A 141 6.77 10.76 9.11
C SER A 141 5.83 9.80 9.83
N PHE A 142 5.13 8.93 9.07
CA PHE A 142 4.11 8.01 9.59
C PHE A 142 4.43 6.56 9.24
N MET A 143 4.63 6.22 7.95
CA MET A 143 4.71 4.83 7.51
C MET A 143 6.04 4.16 7.92
N ALA A 144 7.15 4.87 7.81
CA ALA A 144 8.48 4.38 8.23
C ALA A 144 8.77 4.66 9.71
N ALA A 145 7.88 5.33 10.43
CA ALA A 145 8.13 5.77 11.79
C ALA A 145 7.63 4.76 12.84
N PRO A 146 8.39 4.51 13.92
CA PRO A 146 7.90 3.70 15.03
C PRO A 146 6.80 4.45 15.80
N GLN A 147 5.74 3.73 16.17
CA GLN A 147 4.64 4.22 17.00
C GLN A 147 4.08 5.60 16.56
N PRO A 148 3.57 5.72 15.34
CA PRO A 148 3.02 6.97 14.86
C PRO A 148 1.77 7.35 15.66
N ASN A 149 1.72 8.58 16.15
CA ASN A 149 0.53 9.18 16.77
C ASN A 149 0.38 10.63 16.26
N PRO A 150 -0.79 11.27 16.42
CA PRO A 150 -1.02 12.61 15.88
C PRO A 150 -0.04 13.67 16.35
N ILE A 151 0.43 13.60 17.60
CA ILE A 151 1.38 14.56 18.17
C ILE A 151 2.76 14.37 17.55
N THR A 152 3.26 13.13 17.54
CA THR A 152 4.57 12.83 16.95
C THR A 152 4.54 13.05 15.43
N LEU A 153 3.43 12.85 14.76
CA LEU A 153 3.25 13.18 13.36
C LEU A 153 3.39 14.70 13.12
N ALA A 154 2.68 15.52 13.90
CA ALA A 154 2.76 16.97 13.80
C ALA A 154 4.18 17.50 14.05
N LEU A 155 4.87 16.95 15.05
CA LEU A 155 6.26 17.31 15.36
C LEU A 155 7.25 16.90 14.24
N ARG A 156 7.06 15.74 13.63
CA ARG A 156 7.93 15.23 12.54
C ARG A 156 7.71 15.97 11.23
N ILE A 157 6.46 16.32 10.91
CA ILE A 157 6.13 17.13 9.73
C ILE A 157 6.69 18.55 9.90
N GLY A 158 6.73 19.04 11.13
CA GLY A 158 7.24 20.37 11.49
C GLY A 158 6.16 21.45 11.40
N LEU A 159 6.33 22.48 12.28
CA LEU A 159 5.35 23.58 12.39
C LEU A 159 5.25 24.40 11.09
N SER A 160 6.32 24.49 10.31
CA SER A 160 6.35 25.20 9.02
C SER A 160 5.47 24.53 7.95
N ARG A 161 5.11 23.25 8.12
CA ARG A 161 4.30 22.46 7.19
C ARG A 161 2.90 22.16 7.72
N LEU A 162 2.45 22.86 8.77
CA LEU A 162 1.08 22.70 9.31
C LEU A 162 -0.02 22.92 8.26
N GLY A 163 0.20 23.81 7.29
CA GLY A 163 -0.69 23.97 6.13
C GLY A 163 -0.85 22.70 5.30
N GLU A 164 0.21 21.90 5.17
CA GLU A 164 0.15 20.62 4.46
C GLU A 164 -0.64 19.55 5.25
N MET A 165 -0.65 19.64 6.58
CA MET A 165 -1.51 18.78 7.41
C MET A 165 -3.01 19.02 7.15
N LEU A 166 -3.40 20.24 6.79
CA LEU A 166 -4.78 20.53 6.39
C LEU A 166 -5.14 19.85 5.06
N ALA A 167 -4.16 19.66 4.17
CA ALA A 167 -4.33 18.92 2.92
C ALA A 167 -4.64 17.43 3.15
N LEU A 168 -4.27 16.86 4.32
CA LEU A 168 -4.62 15.49 4.71
C LEU A 168 -6.13 15.29 4.95
N ARG A 169 -6.90 16.37 5.10
CA ARG A 169 -8.37 16.38 5.29
C ARG A 169 -8.88 15.33 6.30
N PRO A 170 -8.29 15.23 7.52
CA PRO A 170 -8.63 14.17 8.49
C PRO A 170 -10.09 14.23 8.98
N HIS A 171 -10.75 15.39 8.84
CA HIS A 171 -12.14 15.65 9.20
C HIS A 171 -13.16 15.27 8.10
N GLN A 172 -12.68 14.90 6.91
CA GLN A 172 -13.52 14.54 5.78
C GLN A 172 -13.43 13.03 5.55
N THR A 173 -14.52 12.38 5.12
CA THR A 173 -14.48 10.98 4.73
C THR A 173 -13.89 10.82 3.33
N LEU A 174 -13.29 9.66 3.05
CA LEU A 174 -12.77 9.32 1.72
C LEU A 174 -13.85 9.48 0.65
N TRP A 175 -15.08 9.03 0.93
CA TRP A 175 -16.20 9.17 -0.01
C TRP A 175 -16.53 10.63 -0.36
N ARG A 176 -16.52 11.53 0.63
CA ARG A 176 -16.75 12.96 0.38
C ARG A 176 -15.59 13.56 -0.43
N ALA A 177 -14.36 13.28 -0.02
CA ALA A 177 -13.17 13.80 -0.69
C ALA A 177 -13.10 13.37 -2.16
N LEU A 178 -13.41 12.11 -2.47
CA LEU A 178 -13.49 11.64 -3.86
C LEU A 178 -14.53 12.41 -4.68
N GLY A 179 -15.61 12.89 -4.05
CA GLY A 179 -16.62 13.70 -4.71
C GLY A 179 -16.15 15.09 -5.14
N ASP A 180 -15.04 15.60 -4.56
CA ASP A 180 -14.43 16.86 -4.96
C ASP A 180 -13.67 16.72 -6.30
N TYR A 181 -13.24 15.49 -6.65
CA TYR A 181 -12.48 15.18 -7.87
C TYR A 181 -13.34 14.53 -8.95
N LEU A 182 -14.27 13.66 -8.56
CA LEU A 182 -14.99 12.77 -9.47
C LEU A 182 -16.50 12.98 -9.35
N ARG A 183 -17.15 13.28 -10.47
CA ARG A 183 -18.60 13.48 -10.56
C ARG A 183 -19.34 12.19 -10.84
N ASP A 184 -18.76 11.33 -11.70
CA ASP A 184 -19.36 10.05 -12.06
C ASP A 184 -19.37 9.08 -10.87
N PRO A 185 -20.54 8.55 -10.46
CA PRO A 185 -20.65 7.65 -9.32
C PRO A 185 -19.88 6.33 -9.50
N ARG A 186 -19.68 5.88 -10.72
CA ARG A 186 -18.91 4.66 -11.02
C ARG A 186 -17.45 4.84 -10.67
N LEU A 187 -16.86 5.99 -10.99
CA LEU A 187 -15.49 6.34 -10.65
C LEU A 187 -15.33 6.54 -9.14
N ARG A 188 -16.27 7.22 -8.49
CA ARG A 188 -16.25 7.33 -7.03
C ARG A 188 -16.31 5.96 -6.36
N GLN A 189 -17.16 5.06 -6.83
CA GLN A 189 -17.25 3.69 -6.34
C GLN A 189 -15.92 2.96 -6.53
N LEU A 190 -15.30 3.09 -7.72
CA LEU A 190 -14.05 2.44 -8.06
C LEU A 190 -12.92 2.86 -7.10
N PHE A 191 -12.71 4.15 -6.91
CA PHE A 191 -11.62 4.64 -6.06
C PHE A 191 -11.95 4.53 -4.57
N ALA A 192 -13.21 4.57 -4.16
CA ALA A 192 -13.62 4.35 -2.78
C ALA A 192 -13.29 2.94 -2.25
N ARG A 193 -13.16 1.93 -3.14
CA ARG A 193 -12.78 0.57 -2.75
C ARG A 193 -11.43 0.49 -2.03
N TYR A 194 -10.53 1.46 -2.24
CA TYR A 194 -9.22 1.46 -1.58
C TYR A 194 -9.30 1.52 -0.06
N ALA A 195 -10.41 2.02 0.52
CA ALA A 195 -10.67 1.93 1.96
C ALA A 195 -10.67 0.47 2.48
N THR A 196 -10.97 -0.51 1.63
CA THR A 196 -11.00 -1.92 2.02
C THR A 196 -9.61 -2.47 2.36
N TYR A 197 -8.52 -1.89 1.84
CA TYR A 197 -7.16 -2.30 2.18
C TYR A 197 -6.81 -2.08 3.66
N VAL A 198 -7.47 -1.13 4.31
CA VAL A 198 -7.34 -0.90 5.75
C VAL A 198 -8.53 -1.46 6.53
N GLY A 199 -9.36 -2.31 5.91
CA GLY A 199 -10.52 -2.93 6.55
C GLY A 199 -11.62 -1.94 6.93
N SER A 200 -11.73 -0.81 6.24
CA SER A 200 -12.68 0.26 6.55
C SER A 200 -13.69 0.50 5.43
N SER A 201 -14.78 1.19 5.77
CA SER A 201 -15.74 1.70 4.80
C SER A 201 -15.31 3.09 4.33
N PRO A 202 -15.42 3.43 3.03
CA PRO A 202 -15.10 4.78 2.54
C PRO A 202 -15.98 5.87 3.13
N LEU A 203 -17.14 5.51 3.67
CA LEU A 203 -18.05 6.43 4.37
C LEU A 203 -17.59 6.78 5.80
N LYS A 204 -16.62 6.01 6.34
CA LYS A 204 -16.05 6.20 7.68
C LYS A 204 -14.56 6.47 7.67
N ALA A 205 -13.84 5.94 6.66
CA ALA A 205 -12.42 6.14 6.49
C ALA A 205 -12.10 7.61 6.26
N PRO A 206 -11.03 8.15 6.87
CA PRO A 206 -10.61 9.54 6.63
C PRO A 206 -10.08 9.74 5.22
N ALA A 207 -10.18 10.96 4.69
CA ALA A 207 -9.66 11.31 3.38
C ALA A 207 -8.13 11.24 3.25
N THR A 208 -7.42 11.13 4.36
CA THR A 208 -5.98 10.83 4.39
C THR A 208 -5.60 9.50 3.73
N LEU A 209 -6.59 8.68 3.37
CA LEU A 209 -6.42 7.44 2.61
C LEU A 209 -6.51 7.61 1.08
N LEU A 210 -6.59 8.85 0.60
CA LEU A 210 -6.53 9.19 -0.82
C LEU A 210 -5.26 8.72 -1.50
#